data_a8985c2dc8d35a6d8a59a386d6308ded
#
_entry.id   a8985c2dc8d35a6d8a59a386d6308ded
#
_cell.length_a   1.000
_cell.length_b   1.000
_cell.length_c   1.000
_cell.angle_alpha   90.00
_cell.angle_beta   90.00
_cell.angle_gamma   90.00
#
_symmetry.space_group_name_H-M   'P 1'
#
loop_
_entity.id
_entity.type
_entity.pdbx_description
1 polymer ?
#
loop_
_entity_poly.entity_id
_entity_poly.type
_entity_poly.pdbx_seq_one_letter_code
_entity_poly.pdbx_strand_id
1 'polypeptide(L)'
;MSRLVFHTDEMSFNQTPGIDVLRGASTPGAALDSSEHYDRRCFPGTREQYITDITNWVTESIYTPPSMYWMRGPVGVGKSTIAQTCAEKLAENDYLGAAFFFTVKEHSDPLRLFTTIAYQLTTTLPDYRAAVEDRIFKDNTIVEKKMPSQFKSLIVEQLHKLRNQGKSIQPEAIFINGLDECAGEDARAAIIKIVAFSIREGRIHSVPLGHLQ
;
A
#
# COMPACT_ATOMS: atom_id res chain seq x y z
N MET A 1 -34.92 -29.17 -38.21
CA MET A 1 -34.85 -28.84 -36.79
C MET A 1 -33.38 -28.85 -36.34
N SER A 2 -32.74 -27.69 -36.33
CA SER A 2 -31.32 -27.54 -35.92
C SER A 2 -31.28 -27.22 -34.44
N ARG A 3 -30.64 -28.06 -33.65
CA ARG A 3 -30.36 -27.80 -32.23
C ARG A 3 -29.10 -26.97 -32.12
N LEU A 4 -29.19 -25.72 -31.61
CA LEU A 4 -28.09 -24.94 -31.16
C LEU A 4 -27.66 -25.45 -29.77
N VAL A 5 -26.42 -25.96 -29.68
CA VAL A 5 -25.77 -26.28 -28.40
C VAL A 5 -24.93 -25.09 -28.03
N PHE A 6 -25.32 -24.34 -27.01
CA PHE A 6 -24.48 -23.33 -26.41
C PHE A 6 -23.45 -24.04 -25.50
N HIS A 7 -22.20 -24.03 -25.89
CA HIS A 7 -21.09 -24.26 -24.97
C HIS A 7 -20.90 -22.95 -24.22
N THR A 8 -21.33 -22.92 -22.99
CA THR A 8 -20.87 -21.91 -22.03
C THR A 8 -19.53 -22.41 -21.55
N ASP A 9 -18.44 -21.94 -22.18
CA ASP A 9 -17.15 -21.91 -21.51
C ASP A 9 -17.35 -20.99 -20.28
N GLU A 10 -17.48 -21.60 -19.12
CA GLU A 10 -17.24 -20.90 -17.85
C GLU A 10 -15.80 -20.39 -17.97
N MET A 11 -15.65 -19.10 -18.23
CA MET A 11 -14.43 -18.40 -17.89
C MET A 11 -14.31 -18.45 -16.36
N SER A 12 -13.80 -19.57 -15.88
CA SER A 12 -13.24 -19.68 -14.56
C SER A 12 -12.13 -18.64 -14.51
N PHE A 13 -12.42 -17.49 -13.89
CA PHE A 13 -11.37 -16.65 -13.33
C PHE A 13 -10.70 -17.53 -12.29
N ASN A 14 -9.65 -18.23 -12.70
CA ASN A 14 -8.75 -18.96 -11.83
C ASN A 14 -8.04 -17.91 -10.96
N GLN A 15 -8.72 -17.49 -9.88
CA GLN A 15 -8.05 -16.83 -8.77
C GLN A 15 -7.08 -17.87 -8.22
N THR A 16 -5.79 -17.60 -8.29
CA THR A 16 -4.80 -18.52 -7.73
C THR A 16 -5.01 -18.60 -6.22
N PRO A 17 -4.94 -19.80 -5.62
CA PRO A 17 -5.16 -19.98 -4.19
C PRO A 17 -4.35 -19.02 -3.29
N GLY A 18 -3.15 -18.61 -3.73
CA GLY A 18 -2.31 -17.68 -3.00
C GLY A 18 -2.89 -16.26 -2.90
N ILE A 19 -3.51 -15.75 -3.95
CA ILE A 19 -4.16 -14.43 -3.94
C ILE A 19 -5.42 -14.45 -3.08
N ASP A 20 -6.19 -15.53 -3.06
CA ASP A 20 -7.37 -15.64 -2.21
C ASP A 20 -7.01 -15.64 -0.72
N VAL A 21 -5.92 -16.34 -0.34
CA VAL A 21 -5.37 -16.31 1.02
C VAL A 21 -4.98 -14.88 1.41
N LEU A 22 -4.27 -14.17 0.53
CA LEU A 22 -3.85 -12.79 0.78
C LEU A 22 -5.05 -11.83 0.89
N ARG A 23 -6.03 -11.97 -0.01
CA ARG A 23 -7.27 -11.18 0.02
C ARG A 23 -8.05 -11.40 1.32
N GLY A 24 -8.18 -12.64 1.77
CA GLY A 24 -8.85 -12.97 3.04
C GLY A 24 -8.18 -12.36 4.26
N ALA A 25 -6.85 -12.20 4.23
CA ALA A 25 -6.06 -11.55 5.28
C ALA A 25 -6.00 -10.02 5.13
N SER A 26 -6.54 -9.43 4.05
CA SER A 26 -6.51 -8.00 3.76
C SER A 26 -7.78 -7.29 4.24
N THR A 27 -7.73 -5.96 4.26
CA THR A 27 -8.87 -5.08 4.53
C THR A 27 -9.08 -4.16 3.32
N PRO A 28 -9.86 -4.59 2.30
CA PRO A 28 -10.05 -3.79 1.08
C PRO A 28 -10.65 -2.41 1.33
N GLY A 29 -11.52 -2.27 2.35
CA GLY A 29 -12.11 -1.00 2.74
C GLY A 29 -11.11 0.06 3.23
N ALA A 30 -9.89 -0.34 3.61
CA ALA A 30 -8.82 0.58 3.97
C ALA A 30 -8.06 1.16 2.76
N ALA A 31 -8.35 0.72 1.53
CA ALA A 31 -7.73 1.21 0.31
C ALA A 31 -8.27 2.59 -0.11
N LEU A 32 -7.54 3.25 -1.02
CA LEU A 32 -7.85 4.61 -1.49
C LEU A 32 -9.25 4.72 -2.13
N ASP A 33 -9.62 3.73 -2.94
CA ASP A 33 -10.84 3.67 -3.73
C ASP A 33 -12.04 3.09 -2.98
N SER A 34 -11.91 2.89 -1.68
CA SER A 34 -13.03 2.46 -0.84
C SER A 34 -14.13 3.52 -0.81
N SER A 35 -15.37 3.07 -0.98
CA SER A 35 -16.58 3.93 -0.83
C SER A 35 -16.67 4.62 0.53
N GLU A 36 -15.92 4.15 1.52
CA GLU A 36 -15.87 4.71 2.87
C GLU A 36 -15.06 6.00 2.97
N HIS A 37 -14.26 6.33 1.94
CA HIS A 37 -13.38 7.51 1.92
C HIS A 37 -13.85 8.62 0.98
N TYR A 38 -15.04 8.52 0.42
CA TYR A 38 -15.52 9.31 -0.72
C TYR A 38 -15.48 10.84 -0.57
N ASP A 39 -15.52 11.40 0.64
CA ASP A 39 -15.67 12.84 0.87
C ASP A 39 -14.46 13.54 1.54
N ARG A 40 -13.27 12.93 1.55
CA ARG A 40 -12.12 13.46 2.30
C ARG A 40 -11.10 14.23 1.45
N ARG A 41 -11.54 14.89 0.38
CA ARG A 41 -10.65 15.69 -0.50
C ARG A 41 -10.42 17.10 0.01
N CYS A 42 -9.26 17.67 -0.33
CA CYS A 42 -9.02 19.10 -0.14
C CYS A 42 -9.97 19.92 -1.03
N PHE A 43 -10.52 21.02 -0.47
CA PHE A 43 -11.20 22.00 -1.31
C PHE A 43 -10.22 22.57 -2.34
N PRO A 44 -10.65 22.75 -3.60
CA PRO A 44 -9.85 23.38 -4.63
C PRO A 44 -9.25 24.71 -4.16
N GLY A 45 -7.98 24.95 -4.45
CA GLY A 45 -7.27 26.16 -4.03
C GLY A 45 -6.76 26.13 -2.58
N THR A 46 -7.02 25.06 -1.81
CA THR A 46 -6.50 24.93 -0.45
C THR A 46 -5.37 23.91 -0.37
N ARG A 47 -4.33 24.23 0.44
CA ARG A 47 -3.19 23.32 0.73
C ARG A 47 -2.39 22.87 -0.50
N GLU A 48 -2.48 23.61 -1.59
CA GLU A 48 -1.83 23.29 -2.87
C GLU A 48 -0.31 23.09 -2.73
N GLN A 49 0.32 23.92 -1.88
CA GLN A 49 1.77 23.81 -1.66
C GLN A 49 2.13 22.44 -1.07
N TYR A 50 1.42 21.98 -0.03
CA TYR A 50 1.70 20.65 0.57
C TYR A 50 1.44 19.50 -0.40
N ILE A 51 0.37 19.61 -1.20
CA ILE A 51 0.03 18.61 -2.20
C ILE A 51 1.13 18.57 -3.26
N THR A 52 1.57 19.72 -3.75
CA THR A 52 2.64 19.85 -4.74
C THR A 52 3.96 19.31 -4.19
N ASP A 53 4.34 19.68 -2.97
CA ASP A 53 5.59 19.23 -2.35
C ASP A 53 5.63 17.70 -2.20
N ILE A 54 4.52 17.08 -1.76
CA ILE A 54 4.44 15.64 -1.58
C ILE A 54 4.43 14.91 -2.93
N THR A 55 3.65 15.40 -3.90
CA THR A 55 3.59 14.75 -5.22
C THR A 55 4.91 14.88 -5.98
N ASN A 56 5.54 16.05 -5.96
CA ASN A 56 6.86 16.25 -6.55
C ASN A 56 7.91 15.37 -5.88
N TRP A 57 7.89 15.30 -4.54
CA TRP A 57 8.79 14.43 -3.81
C TRP A 57 8.67 12.96 -4.24
N VAL A 58 7.47 12.44 -4.49
CA VAL A 58 7.28 11.09 -5.04
C VAL A 58 7.82 10.98 -6.45
N THR A 59 7.45 11.90 -7.34
CA THR A 59 7.80 11.82 -8.77
C THR A 59 9.26 12.14 -9.07
N GLU A 60 9.91 13.01 -8.28
CA GLU A 60 11.32 13.34 -8.41
C GLU A 60 12.24 12.28 -7.78
N SER A 61 11.70 11.45 -6.88
CA SER A 61 12.44 10.37 -6.21
C SER A 61 12.84 9.22 -7.14
N ILE A 62 12.45 9.22 -8.41
CA ILE A 62 12.83 8.20 -9.41
C ILE A 62 14.37 8.03 -9.50
N TYR A 63 15.13 9.07 -9.19
CA TYR A 63 16.61 9.08 -9.22
C TYR A 63 17.27 9.04 -7.85
N THR A 64 16.48 9.04 -6.77
CA THR A 64 16.99 9.01 -5.40
C THR A 64 16.57 7.71 -4.71
N PRO A 65 17.33 7.27 -3.69
CA PRO A 65 16.89 6.10 -2.92
C PRO A 65 15.51 6.33 -2.31
N PRO A 66 14.62 5.32 -2.32
CA PRO A 66 13.30 5.41 -1.69
C PRO A 66 13.39 5.91 -0.26
N SER A 67 12.37 6.61 0.14
CA SER A 67 12.39 7.50 1.28
C SER A 67 11.05 7.47 2.02
N MET A 68 11.01 8.01 3.23
CA MET A 68 9.79 8.15 4.00
C MET A 68 9.46 9.63 4.20
N TYR A 69 8.28 10.04 3.74
CA TYR A 69 7.72 11.34 4.09
C TYR A 69 6.83 11.20 5.32
N TRP A 70 7.15 11.91 6.41
CA TRP A 70 6.40 11.86 7.65
C TRP A 70 5.64 13.17 7.88
N MET A 71 4.32 13.16 7.66
CA MET A 71 3.48 14.33 7.90
C MET A 71 3.01 14.36 9.36
N ARG A 72 3.37 15.42 10.09
CA ARG A 72 2.99 15.66 11.49
C ARG A 72 2.22 16.97 11.62
N GLY A 73 1.33 17.04 12.59
CA GLY A 73 0.56 18.26 12.90
C GLY A 73 -0.61 17.97 13.85
N PRO A 74 -1.24 19.00 14.43
CA PRO A 74 -2.39 18.84 15.33
C PRO A 74 -3.56 18.09 14.69
N VAL A 75 -4.47 17.61 15.52
CA VAL A 75 -5.74 17.03 15.06
C VAL A 75 -6.55 18.14 14.36
N GLY A 76 -7.25 17.79 13.29
CA GLY A 76 -8.13 18.73 12.58
C GLY A 76 -7.46 19.62 11.51
N VAL A 77 -6.12 19.62 11.38
CA VAL A 77 -5.42 20.44 10.34
C VAL A 77 -5.57 19.87 8.92
N GLY A 78 -6.22 18.71 8.77
CA GLY A 78 -6.51 18.11 7.47
C GLY A 78 -5.41 17.21 6.91
N LYS A 79 -4.58 16.58 7.74
CA LYS A 79 -3.55 15.62 7.31
C LYS A 79 -4.14 14.50 6.42
N SER A 80 -5.24 13.89 6.87
CA SER A 80 -5.89 12.80 6.13
C SER A 80 -6.46 13.28 4.79
N THR A 81 -6.97 14.51 4.75
CA THR A 81 -7.47 15.14 3.52
C THR A 81 -6.34 15.40 2.52
N ILE A 82 -5.17 15.86 2.99
CA ILE A 82 -3.97 16.03 2.16
C ILE A 82 -3.50 14.66 1.65
N ALA A 83 -3.39 13.66 2.54
CA ALA A 83 -2.97 12.31 2.18
C ALA A 83 -3.88 11.68 1.12
N GLN A 84 -5.20 11.81 1.29
CA GLN A 84 -6.20 11.36 0.31
C GLN A 84 -5.99 12.03 -1.04
N THR A 85 -5.92 13.37 -1.07
CA THR A 85 -5.75 14.13 -2.32
C THR A 85 -4.43 13.81 -3.03
N CYS A 86 -3.33 13.64 -2.28
CA CYS A 86 -2.04 13.24 -2.85
C CYS A 86 -2.09 11.82 -3.44
N ALA A 87 -2.68 10.88 -2.70
CA ALA A 87 -2.80 9.50 -3.14
C ALA A 87 -3.65 9.39 -4.42
N GLU A 88 -4.77 10.13 -4.51
CA GLU A 88 -5.59 10.19 -5.72
C GLU A 88 -4.82 10.75 -6.93
N LYS A 89 -4.13 11.89 -6.76
CA LYS A 89 -3.32 12.48 -7.83
C LYS A 89 -2.20 11.54 -8.30
N LEU A 90 -1.59 10.80 -7.40
CA LEU A 90 -0.54 9.84 -7.74
C LEU A 90 -1.11 8.58 -8.38
N ALA A 91 -2.33 8.17 -8.01
CA ALA A 91 -3.04 7.07 -8.65
C ALA A 91 -3.41 7.41 -10.11
N GLU A 92 -3.89 8.64 -10.37
CA GLU A 92 -4.21 9.14 -11.71
C GLU A 92 -3.01 9.11 -12.68
N ASN A 93 -1.79 9.09 -12.16
CA ASN A 93 -0.54 9.10 -12.93
C ASN A 93 0.30 7.82 -12.75
N ASP A 94 -0.29 6.73 -12.26
CA ASP A 94 0.33 5.43 -12.05
C ASP A 94 1.53 5.43 -11.06
N TYR A 95 1.62 6.40 -10.16
CA TYR A 95 2.65 6.47 -9.12
C TYR A 95 2.23 5.86 -7.78
N LEU A 96 0.94 5.56 -7.58
CA LEU A 96 0.45 4.95 -6.33
C LEU A 96 0.51 3.43 -6.40
N GLY A 97 1.31 2.81 -5.55
CA GLY A 97 1.38 1.36 -5.38
C GLY A 97 0.33 0.80 -4.44
N ALA A 98 0.16 1.45 -3.31
CA ALA A 98 -0.82 1.06 -2.30
C ALA A 98 -1.17 2.24 -1.37
N ALA A 99 -2.35 2.19 -0.78
CA ALA A 99 -2.74 3.10 0.29
C ALA A 99 -3.48 2.32 1.39
N PHE A 100 -3.20 2.69 2.65
CA PHE A 100 -3.90 2.17 3.81
C PHE A 100 -4.35 3.33 4.70
N PHE A 101 -5.66 3.42 4.93
CA PHE A 101 -6.27 4.43 5.78
C PHE A 101 -6.81 3.77 7.04
N PHE A 102 -6.10 3.97 8.16
CA PHE A 102 -6.63 3.56 9.46
C PHE A 102 -7.87 4.37 9.81
N THR A 103 -8.87 3.71 10.40
CA THR A 103 -10.07 4.32 10.97
C THR A 103 -10.44 3.62 12.26
N VAL A 104 -10.85 4.37 13.29
CA VAL A 104 -11.16 3.82 14.64
C VAL A 104 -12.23 2.74 14.58
N LYS A 105 -13.17 2.85 13.64
CA LYS A 105 -14.36 1.98 13.62
C LYS A 105 -14.15 0.66 12.87
N GLU A 106 -13.40 0.67 11.78
CA GLU A 106 -13.44 -0.44 10.80
C GLU A 106 -12.07 -0.97 10.40
N HIS A 107 -11.05 -0.10 10.37
CA HIS A 107 -9.72 -0.43 9.85
C HIS A 107 -8.61 -0.11 10.84
N SER A 108 -8.78 -0.50 12.11
CA SER A 108 -7.80 -0.25 13.17
C SER A 108 -6.84 -1.43 13.42
N ASP A 109 -7.08 -2.60 12.82
CA ASP A 109 -6.27 -3.80 13.04
C ASP A 109 -4.88 -3.68 12.35
N PRO A 110 -3.80 -3.55 13.13
CA PRO A 110 -2.45 -3.41 12.59
C PRO A 110 -1.95 -4.66 11.85
N LEU A 111 -2.49 -5.84 12.15
CA LEU A 111 -2.04 -7.09 11.53
C LEU A 111 -2.46 -7.20 10.06
N ARG A 112 -3.44 -6.41 9.65
CA ARG A 112 -3.93 -6.36 8.27
C ARG A 112 -3.24 -5.33 7.39
N LEU A 113 -2.39 -4.46 7.95
CA LEU A 113 -1.69 -3.41 7.21
C LEU A 113 -0.85 -3.96 6.05
N PHE A 114 0.10 -4.83 6.36
CA PHE A 114 1.08 -5.29 5.37
C PHE A 114 0.50 -6.31 4.38
N THR A 115 -0.49 -7.09 4.78
CA THR A 115 -1.23 -7.97 3.88
C THR A 115 -2.09 -7.16 2.90
N THR A 116 -2.73 -6.08 3.36
CA THR A 116 -3.51 -5.17 2.51
C THR A 116 -2.63 -4.43 1.51
N ILE A 117 -1.48 -3.91 1.94
CA ILE A 117 -0.49 -3.27 1.05
C ILE A 117 0.00 -4.28 0.01
N ALA A 118 0.39 -5.48 0.44
CA ALA A 118 0.83 -6.53 -0.48
C ALA A 118 -0.26 -6.91 -1.48
N TYR A 119 -1.52 -7.02 -1.06
CA TYR A 119 -2.63 -7.31 -1.95
C TYR A 119 -2.81 -6.22 -3.02
N GLN A 120 -2.79 -4.95 -2.64
CA GLN A 120 -2.89 -3.84 -3.61
C GLN A 120 -1.71 -3.85 -4.60
N LEU A 121 -0.48 -4.07 -4.15
CA LEU A 121 0.68 -4.20 -5.04
C LEU A 121 0.53 -5.35 -6.04
N THR A 122 -0.22 -6.41 -5.74
CA THR A 122 -0.50 -7.48 -6.72
C THR A 122 -1.46 -7.04 -7.82
N THR A 123 -2.25 -6.00 -7.62
CA THR A 123 -3.15 -5.46 -8.65
C THR A 123 -2.46 -4.48 -9.58
N THR A 124 -1.42 -3.79 -9.09
CA THR A 124 -0.68 -2.77 -9.84
C THR A 124 0.57 -3.31 -10.52
N LEU A 125 1.19 -4.36 -9.98
CA LEU A 125 2.47 -4.92 -10.43
C LEU A 125 2.34 -6.41 -10.80
N PRO A 126 2.16 -6.78 -12.08
CA PRO A 126 2.01 -8.18 -12.49
C PRO A 126 3.18 -9.09 -12.09
N ASP A 127 4.41 -8.60 -12.24
CA ASP A 127 5.61 -9.36 -11.84
C ASP A 127 5.66 -9.57 -10.31
N TYR A 128 5.21 -8.59 -9.53
CA TYR A 128 5.10 -8.72 -8.08
C TYR A 128 4.02 -9.73 -7.68
N ARG A 129 2.89 -9.72 -8.40
CA ARG A 129 1.82 -10.71 -8.19
C ARG A 129 2.36 -12.13 -8.28
N ALA A 130 3.07 -12.47 -9.36
CA ALA A 130 3.65 -13.79 -9.55
C ALA A 130 4.64 -14.17 -8.43
N ALA A 131 5.45 -13.21 -7.96
CA ALA A 131 6.42 -13.43 -6.89
C ALA A 131 5.75 -13.69 -5.53
N VAL A 132 4.66 -12.96 -5.21
CA VAL A 132 3.90 -13.13 -3.97
C VAL A 132 3.08 -14.43 -4.00
N GLU A 133 2.48 -14.79 -5.13
CA GLU A 133 1.79 -16.07 -5.30
C GLU A 133 2.73 -17.26 -5.01
N ASP A 134 3.94 -17.27 -5.59
CA ASP A 134 4.97 -18.27 -5.31
C ASP A 134 5.35 -18.29 -3.81
N ARG A 135 5.47 -17.12 -3.18
CA ARG A 135 5.80 -17.03 -1.76
C ARG A 135 4.70 -17.61 -0.86
N ILE A 136 3.43 -17.30 -1.14
CA ILE A 136 2.29 -17.79 -0.36
C ILE A 136 2.06 -19.28 -0.64
N PHE A 137 2.29 -19.76 -1.86
CA PHE A 137 2.22 -21.17 -2.19
C PHE A 137 3.21 -22.01 -1.35
N LYS A 138 4.41 -21.48 -1.09
CA LYS A 138 5.43 -22.11 -0.24
C LYS A 138 5.11 -22.07 1.25
N ASP A 139 4.36 -21.05 1.69
CA ASP A 139 4.04 -20.85 3.12
C ASP A 139 2.81 -19.95 3.23
N ASN A 140 1.64 -20.56 3.21
CA ASN A 140 0.36 -19.84 3.29
C ASN A 140 0.09 -19.25 4.69
N THR A 141 0.82 -19.68 5.72
CA THR A 141 0.71 -19.11 7.07
C THR A 141 1.39 -17.76 7.21
N ILE A 142 2.11 -17.30 6.19
CA ILE A 142 2.82 -16.01 6.23
C ILE A 142 1.89 -14.83 6.55
N VAL A 143 0.63 -14.89 6.12
CA VAL A 143 -0.37 -13.85 6.36
C VAL A 143 -0.82 -13.77 7.83
N GLU A 144 -0.59 -14.82 8.62
CA GLU A 144 -0.91 -14.90 10.05
C GLU A 144 0.30 -14.61 10.93
N LYS A 145 1.49 -14.46 10.35
CA LYS A 145 2.72 -14.18 11.10
C LYS A 145 2.74 -12.74 11.62
N LYS A 146 3.68 -12.48 12.53
CA LYS A 146 3.92 -11.14 13.07
C LYS A 146 4.23 -10.13 11.96
N MET A 147 3.83 -8.88 12.14
CA MET A 147 4.03 -7.78 11.20
C MET A 147 5.45 -7.69 10.58
N PRO A 148 6.57 -7.84 11.35
CA PRO A 148 7.90 -7.82 10.75
C PRO A 148 8.12 -8.93 9.71
N SER A 149 7.56 -10.12 9.97
CA SER A 149 7.66 -11.26 9.05
C SER A 149 6.82 -11.07 7.79
N GLN A 150 5.59 -10.57 7.95
CA GLN A 150 4.72 -10.22 6.82
C GLN A 150 5.39 -9.17 5.93
N PHE A 151 5.84 -8.05 6.50
CA PHE A 151 6.49 -6.98 5.78
C PHE A 151 7.74 -7.44 5.03
N LYS A 152 8.62 -8.17 5.73
CA LYS A 152 9.83 -8.73 5.13
C LYS A 152 9.51 -9.66 3.96
N SER A 153 8.66 -10.68 4.20
CA SER A 153 8.45 -11.75 3.23
C SER A 153 7.48 -11.42 2.11
N LEU A 154 6.45 -10.60 2.37
CA LEU A 154 5.49 -10.22 1.35
C LEU A 154 5.95 -9.00 0.54
N ILE A 155 6.62 -8.03 1.15
CA ILE A 155 6.95 -6.76 0.48
C ILE A 155 8.44 -6.69 0.15
N VAL A 156 9.31 -6.65 1.15
CA VAL A 156 10.74 -6.36 0.96
C VAL A 156 11.42 -7.39 0.07
N GLU A 157 11.31 -8.66 0.40
CA GLU A 157 11.97 -9.74 -0.34
C GLU A 157 11.46 -9.85 -1.78
N GLN A 158 10.17 -9.62 -2.02
CA GLN A 158 9.60 -9.71 -3.35
C GLN A 158 10.04 -8.51 -4.22
N LEU A 159 10.02 -7.30 -3.70
CA LEU A 159 10.51 -6.13 -4.42
C LEU A 159 12.02 -6.23 -4.71
N HIS A 160 12.83 -6.74 -3.77
CA HIS A 160 14.25 -7.01 -4.01
C HIS A 160 14.46 -8.06 -5.11
N LYS A 161 13.68 -9.14 -5.10
CA LYS A 161 13.74 -10.17 -6.13
C LYS A 161 13.49 -9.59 -7.53
N LEU A 162 12.50 -8.72 -7.67
CA LEU A 162 12.19 -8.05 -8.93
C LEU A 162 13.31 -7.11 -9.38
N ARG A 163 13.83 -6.28 -8.48
CA ARG A 163 14.98 -5.40 -8.78
C ARG A 163 16.21 -6.17 -9.24
N ASN A 164 16.54 -7.27 -8.56
CA ASN A 164 17.67 -8.12 -8.93
C ASN A 164 17.48 -8.81 -10.29
N GLN A 165 16.23 -8.94 -10.76
CA GLN A 165 15.89 -9.42 -12.09
C GLN A 165 15.85 -8.32 -13.15
N GLY A 166 16.18 -7.07 -12.79
CA GLY A 166 16.11 -5.93 -13.69
C GLY A 166 14.69 -5.50 -14.06
N LYS A 167 13.68 -5.91 -13.28
CA LYS A 167 12.28 -5.52 -13.49
C LYS A 167 12.06 -4.08 -13.03
N SER A 168 11.26 -3.34 -13.77
CA SER A 168 10.76 -2.04 -13.32
C SER A 168 9.78 -2.23 -12.16
N ILE A 169 9.93 -1.40 -11.14
CA ILE A 169 9.03 -1.36 -9.99
C ILE A 169 8.38 0.02 -9.99
N GLN A 170 7.41 0.20 -10.86
CA GLN A 170 6.44 1.29 -10.80
C GLN A 170 5.07 0.64 -10.58
N PRO A 171 4.27 1.16 -9.68
CA PRO A 171 4.32 2.43 -8.96
C PRO A 171 5.24 2.43 -7.71
N GLU A 172 5.61 3.62 -7.23
CA GLU A 172 6.66 3.80 -6.21
C GLU A 172 6.14 4.24 -4.83
N ALA A 173 4.93 4.81 -4.74
CA ALA A 173 4.42 5.37 -3.50
C ALA A 173 3.51 4.40 -2.73
N ILE A 174 3.74 4.32 -1.42
CA ILE A 174 2.83 3.65 -0.48
C ILE A 174 2.40 4.68 0.57
N PHE A 175 1.09 4.87 0.72
CA PHE A 175 0.50 5.77 1.72
C PHE A 175 0.01 4.98 2.93
N ILE A 176 0.39 5.43 4.13
CA ILE A 176 -0.17 4.95 5.40
C ILE A 176 -0.69 6.18 6.15
N ASN A 177 -2.01 6.30 6.23
CA ASN A 177 -2.67 7.42 6.87
C ASN A 177 -3.42 6.99 8.14
N GLY A 178 -3.59 7.92 9.09
CA GLY A 178 -4.34 7.67 10.31
C GLY A 178 -3.65 6.69 11.28
N LEU A 179 -2.32 6.65 11.30
CA LEU A 179 -1.59 5.74 12.18
C LEU A 179 -1.91 5.96 13.67
N ASP A 180 -2.36 7.15 14.06
CA ASP A 180 -2.88 7.48 15.38
C ASP A 180 -4.24 6.79 15.68
N GLU A 181 -4.98 6.37 14.65
CA GLU A 181 -6.22 5.61 14.75
C GLU A 181 -5.99 4.07 14.78
N CYS A 182 -4.76 3.62 14.59
CA CYS A 182 -4.37 2.21 14.70
C CYS A 182 -4.55 1.69 16.14
N ALA A 183 -5.11 0.50 16.28
CA ALA A 183 -5.32 -0.14 17.58
C ALA A 183 -4.00 -0.54 18.24
N GLY A 184 -3.78 -0.05 19.45
CA GLY A 184 -2.62 -0.37 20.29
C GLY A 184 -1.38 0.49 20.03
N GLU A 185 -0.85 1.08 21.11
CA GLU A 185 0.33 1.94 21.04
C GLU A 185 1.60 1.19 20.63
N ASP A 186 1.77 -0.02 21.15
CA ASP A 186 2.90 -0.89 20.78
C ASP A 186 2.88 -1.27 19.30
N ALA A 187 1.69 -1.49 18.73
CA ALA A 187 1.55 -1.80 17.31
C ALA A 187 1.92 -0.60 16.45
N ARG A 188 1.51 0.62 16.81
CA ARG A 188 1.92 1.86 16.13
C ARG A 188 3.44 2.03 16.14
N ALA A 189 4.05 1.85 17.31
CA ALA A 189 5.51 1.92 17.45
C ALA A 189 6.21 0.84 16.63
N ALA A 190 5.66 -0.37 16.57
CA ALA A 190 6.19 -1.46 15.77
C ALA A 190 6.12 -1.16 14.26
N ILE A 191 5.01 -0.64 13.76
CA ILE A 191 4.87 -0.24 12.34
C ILE A 191 5.95 0.78 11.96
N ILE A 192 6.10 1.85 12.76
CA ILE A 192 7.13 2.87 12.52
C ILE A 192 8.53 2.26 12.51
N LYS A 193 8.85 1.39 13.48
CA LYS A 193 10.15 0.73 13.56
C LYS A 193 10.41 -0.18 12.35
N ILE A 194 9.42 -0.96 11.92
CA ILE A 194 9.54 -1.87 10.77
C ILE A 194 9.86 -1.07 9.51
N VAL A 195 9.10 -0.01 9.22
CA VAL A 195 9.29 0.81 8.04
C VAL A 195 10.61 1.56 8.11
N ALA A 196 10.90 2.28 9.19
CA ALA A 196 12.12 3.07 9.36
C ALA A 196 13.39 2.19 9.33
N PHE A 197 13.36 0.99 9.93
CA PHE A 197 14.48 0.07 9.89
C PHE A 197 14.76 -0.43 8.47
N SER A 198 13.72 -0.78 7.71
CA SER A 198 13.88 -1.28 6.35
C SER A 198 14.41 -0.22 5.39
N ILE A 199 14.06 1.03 5.62
CA ILE A 199 14.60 2.19 4.91
C ILE A 199 16.10 2.35 5.24
N ARG A 200 16.46 2.36 6.53
CA ARG A 200 17.83 2.56 7.02
C ARG A 200 18.81 1.47 6.55
N GLU A 201 18.36 0.25 6.45
CA GLU A 201 19.16 -0.91 6.00
C GLU A 201 19.32 -0.96 4.46
N GLY A 202 18.84 0.06 3.73
CA GLY A 202 18.86 0.04 2.26
C GLY A 202 17.94 -1.02 1.65
N ARG A 203 17.09 -1.64 2.45
CA ARG A 203 16.07 -2.61 2.00
C ARG A 203 14.89 -1.91 1.34
N ILE A 204 14.62 -0.70 1.79
CA ILE A 204 13.77 0.33 1.20
C ILE A 204 14.46 1.64 1.56
N HIS A 205 14.79 2.50 0.62
CA HIS A 205 15.64 3.68 0.85
C HIS A 205 14.88 4.92 1.43
N SER A 206 15.52 5.89 2.06
CA SER A 206 14.90 6.99 2.83
C SER A 206 15.26 8.43 2.40
N VAL A 207 14.39 9.41 2.63
CA VAL A 207 14.56 10.87 2.51
C VAL A 207 13.98 11.64 3.72
N PRO A 208 14.30 12.94 3.91
CA PRO A 208 14.19 13.65 5.18
C PRO A 208 12.77 13.92 5.66
N LEU A 209 12.66 14.08 7.00
CA LEU A 209 11.46 14.47 7.74
C LEU A 209 11.04 15.92 7.39
N GLY A 210 9.90 16.09 6.73
CA GLY A 210 9.25 17.41 6.61
C GLY A 210 8.39 17.72 7.85
N HIS A 211 8.56 18.91 8.41
CA HIS A 211 7.71 19.42 9.48
C HIS A 211 6.66 20.37 8.90
N LEU A 212 5.38 20.12 9.19
CA LEU A 212 4.32 21.11 9.08
C LEU A 212 4.33 21.95 10.38
N GLN A 213 4.67 23.22 10.26
CA GLN A 213 4.45 24.22 11.31
C GLN A 213 3.01 24.71 11.31
#